data_59bad87fa6f9bfd0f6967d935c125f5d
#
_entry.id   59bad87fa6f9bfd0f6967d935c125f5d
#
_cell.length_a   1.000
_cell.length_b   1.000
_cell.length_c   1.000
_cell.angle_alpha   90.00
_cell.angle_beta   90.00
_cell.angle_gamma   90.00
#
_symmetry.space_group_name_H-M   'P 1'
#
loop_
_entity.id
_entity.type
_entity.pdbx_description
1 polymer ?
#
loop_
_entity_poly.entity_id
_entity_poly.type
_entity_poly.pdbx_seq_one_letter_code
_entity_poly.pdbx_strand_id
1 'polypeptide(L)'
;MSACQIVLIFLSSLVHAQCYASAAESTTGPAMKHLFQAFVGNWRVEETFTQSEFFPKGGSRTGSAHFTIGTGGTSLIEDYHSNGSAGKLDFLMVVWWDSEIQRYRVFTCSNDSQNAGKLRGTAHWERGAFVNDYEDVVNGKAKKFQDRFSELTSQSFTLVAGIKTGKRFEGQITTTYKRNGNRS
;
A
#
# COMPACT_ATOMS: atom_id res chain seq x y z
N MET A 1 59.93 35.74 50.88
CA MET A 1 59.49 35.45 49.49
C MET A 1 58.43 34.39 49.59
N SER A 2 57.15 34.83 49.52
CA SER A 2 56.01 33.89 49.70
C SER A 2 55.34 33.68 48.39
N ALA A 3 55.31 32.42 47.94
CA ALA A 3 54.71 31.99 46.73
C ALA A 3 53.20 31.75 46.95
N CYS A 4 52.39 32.56 46.29
CA CYS A 4 50.93 32.47 46.32
C CYS A 4 50.53 31.38 45.28
N GLN A 5 50.01 30.22 45.74
CA GLN A 5 49.39 29.21 44.89
C GLN A 5 47.93 29.55 44.60
N ILE A 6 47.64 29.85 43.35
CA ILE A 6 46.26 30.03 42.87
C ILE A 6 45.75 28.64 42.47
N VAL A 7 44.80 28.13 43.26
CA VAL A 7 44.04 26.89 42.91
C VAL A 7 42.89 27.29 41.99
N LEU A 8 42.97 26.95 40.71
CA LEU A 8 41.87 27.07 39.77
C LEU A 8 40.95 25.84 39.91
N ILE A 9 39.77 26.07 40.48
CA ILE A 9 38.70 25.07 40.51
C ILE A 9 37.92 25.17 39.20
N PHE A 10 38.13 24.21 38.29
CA PHE A 10 37.28 24.04 37.13
C PHE A 10 35.97 23.34 37.56
N LEU A 11 34.90 24.09 37.71
CA LEU A 11 33.54 23.53 37.75
C LEU A 11 33.15 23.11 36.34
N SER A 12 33.30 21.85 36.03
CA SER A 12 32.73 21.23 34.82
C SER A 12 31.23 21.01 35.07
N SER A 13 30.40 21.94 34.60
CA SER A 13 28.96 21.79 34.52
C SER A 13 28.63 20.78 33.42
N LEU A 14 28.42 19.50 33.76
CA LEU A 14 27.83 18.53 32.87
C LEU A 14 26.35 18.91 32.64
N VAL A 15 26.10 19.64 31.57
CA VAL A 15 24.76 19.81 31.05
C VAL A 15 24.34 18.49 30.43
N HIS A 16 23.57 17.69 31.18
CA HIS A 16 22.87 16.55 30.63
C HIS A 16 21.74 17.08 29.74
N ALA A 17 22.00 17.21 28.45
CA ALA A 17 20.93 17.37 27.46
C ALA A 17 20.14 16.05 27.42
N GLN A 18 19.09 15.98 28.25
CA GLN A 18 18.06 14.96 28.12
C GLN A 18 17.32 15.25 26.81
N CYS A 19 17.72 14.62 25.71
CA CYS A 19 16.87 14.49 24.55
C CYS A 19 15.63 13.71 24.96
N TYR A 20 14.60 14.40 25.42
CA TYR A 20 13.26 13.86 25.43
C TYR A 20 12.88 13.69 23.95
N ALA A 21 13.13 12.50 23.43
CA ALA A 21 12.42 12.05 22.26
C ALA A 21 10.94 11.96 22.69
N SER A 22 10.21 13.05 22.53
CA SER A 22 8.76 13.03 22.54
C SER A 22 8.40 12.01 21.47
N ALA A 23 7.95 10.81 21.89
CA ALA A 23 7.28 9.91 21.01
C ALA A 23 6.06 10.68 20.50
N ALA A 24 6.20 11.29 19.32
CA ALA A 24 5.07 11.92 18.64
C ALA A 24 4.03 10.82 18.55
N GLU A 25 2.93 10.94 19.30
CA GLU A 25 1.77 10.10 19.10
C GLU A 25 1.46 10.21 17.62
N SER A 26 1.66 9.12 16.92
CA SER A 26 1.34 9.02 15.50
C SER A 26 -0.18 9.16 15.38
N THR A 27 -0.65 10.41 15.28
CA THR A 27 -2.05 10.70 15.04
C THR A 27 -2.33 10.33 13.60
N THR A 28 -2.76 9.07 13.41
CA THR A 28 -3.25 8.57 12.13
C THR A 28 -4.29 9.55 11.58
N GLY A 29 -3.94 10.25 10.50
CA GLY A 29 -4.82 11.25 9.90
C GLY A 29 -6.13 10.64 9.40
N PRO A 30 -7.20 11.45 9.23
CA PRO A 30 -8.52 10.97 8.80
C PRO A 30 -8.49 10.13 7.52
N ALA A 31 -7.64 10.49 6.56
CA ALA A 31 -7.45 9.76 5.30
C ALA A 31 -7.00 8.31 5.56
N MET A 32 -5.98 8.10 6.39
CA MET A 32 -5.49 6.76 6.71
C MET A 32 -6.47 5.96 7.56
N LYS A 33 -7.21 6.59 8.49
CA LYS A 33 -8.27 5.91 9.26
C LYS A 33 -9.33 5.32 8.34
N HIS A 34 -9.78 6.08 7.34
CA HIS A 34 -10.75 5.60 6.37
C HIS A 34 -10.21 4.40 5.57
N LEU A 35 -8.95 4.48 5.12
CA LEU A 35 -8.31 3.37 4.40
C LEU A 35 -8.21 2.12 5.27
N PHE A 36 -7.81 2.24 6.53
CA PHE A 36 -7.71 1.11 7.46
C PHE A 36 -9.06 0.46 7.75
N GLN A 37 -10.11 1.26 7.95
CA GLN A 37 -11.46 0.75 8.16
C GLN A 37 -11.97 -0.08 6.98
N ALA A 38 -11.58 0.31 5.76
CA ALA A 38 -12.00 -0.38 4.55
C ALA A 38 -11.29 -1.73 4.36
N PHE A 39 -9.97 -1.80 4.61
CA PHE A 39 -9.15 -2.89 4.11
C PHE A 39 -8.52 -3.78 5.18
N VAL A 40 -8.17 -3.27 6.38
CA VAL A 40 -7.41 -4.05 7.38
C VAL A 40 -8.09 -5.37 7.72
N GLY A 41 -7.34 -6.48 7.61
CA GLY A 41 -7.80 -7.82 7.94
C GLY A 41 -7.25 -8.91 7.04
N ASN A 42 -7.77 -10.12 7.23
CA ASN A 42 -7.43 -11.32 6.45
C ASN A 42 -8.54 -11.62 5.45
N TRP A 43 -8.14 -11.84 4.21
CA TRP A 43 -9.05 -12.02 3.09
C TRP A 43 -8.70 -13.28 2.28
N ARG A 44 -9.71 -14.04 1.89
CA ARG A 44 -9.61 -15.00 0.80
C ARG A 44 -9.85 -14.26 -0.50
N VAL A 45 -9.10 -14.60 -1.54
CA VAL A 45 -9.21 -13.95 -2.83
C VAL A 45 -9.53 -14.96 -3.94
N GLU A 46 -10.35 -14.52 -4.87
CA GLU A 46 -10.72 -15.24 -6.08
C GLU A 46 -10.55 -14.28 -7.26
N GLU A 47 -9.62 -14.58 -8.17
CA GLU A 47 -9.31 -13.75 -9.34
C GLU A 47 -9.80 -14.41 -10.62
N THR A 48 -10.33 -13.60 -11.53
CA THR A 48 -10.68 -13.99 -12.89
C THR A 48 -10.01 -13.05 -13.88
N PHE A 49 -9.35 -13.63 -14.87
CA PHE A 49 -8.66 -12.93 -15.94
C PHE A 49 -9.48 -13.01 -17.21
N THR A 50 -9.88 -11.87 -17.75
CA THR A 50 -10.53 -11.79 -19.04
C THR A 50 -9.52 -12.06 -20.14
N GLN A 51 -9.88 -12.87 -21.15
CA GLN A 51 -9.04 -13.08 -22.33
C GLN A 51 -8.75 -11.73 -23.01
N SER A 52 -7.47 -11.43 -23.20
CA SER A 52 -6.99 -10.15 -23.73
C SER A 52 -5.57 -10.28 -24.27
N GLU A 53 -5.00 -9.17 -24.77
CA GLU A 53 -3.59 -9.15 -25.19
C GLU A 53 -2.61 -9.45 -24.04
N PHE A 54 -2.99 -9.17 -22.76
CA PHE A 54 -2.18 -9.45 -21.58
C PHE A 54 -2.38 -10.87 -21.06
N PHE A 55 -3.58 -11.40 -21.22
CA PHE A 55 -3.98 -12.72 -20.77
C PHE A 55 -4.61 -13.50 -21.92
N PRO A 56 -3.80 -13.96 -22.90
CA PRO A 56 -4.34 -14.56 -24.14
C PRO A 56 -5.23 -15.77 -23.93
N LYS A 57 -5.06 -16.46 -22.81
CA LYS A 57 -5.89 -17.62 -22.43
C LYS A 57 -6.95 -17.31 -21.38
N GLY A 58 -6.95 -16.07 -20.84
CA GLY A 58 -7.69 -15.79 -19.62
C GLY A 58 -7.17 -16.62 -18.44
N GLY A 59 -8.05 -16.96 -17.52
CA GLY A 59 -7.71 -17.86 -16.42
C GLY A 59 -8.26 -17.42 -15.07
N SER A 60 -7.81 -18.09 -14.01
CA SER A 60 -8.19 -17.77 -12.65
C SER A 60 -7.06 -18.07 -11.67
N ARG A 61 -7.11 -17.44 -10.51
CA ARG A 61 -6.28 -17.74 -9.33
C ARG A 61 -7.14 -17.67 -8.07
N THR A 62 -6.72 -18.37 -7.04
CA THR A 62 -7.26 -18.25 -5.69
C THR A 62 -6.13 -18.09 -4.69
N GLY A 63 -6.41 -17.47 -3.55
CA GLY A 63 -5.37 -17.25 -2.56
C GLY A 63 -5.83 -16.47 -1.35
N SER A 64 -4.92 -15.70 -0.78
CA SER A 64 -5.14 -14.88 0.39
C SER A 64 -4.47 -13.52 0.28
N ALA A 65 -5.05 -12.54 0.95
CA ALA A 65 -4.46 -11.23 1.18
C ALA A 65 -4.52 -10.88 2.67
N HIS A 66 -3.46 -10.29 3.17
CA HIS A 66 -3.37 -9.80 4.54
C HIS A 66 -3.08 -8.32 4.54
N PHE A 67 -4.05 -7.51 4.98
CA PHE A 67 -3.87 -6.07 5.09
C PHE A 67 -3.57 -5.68 6.54
N THR A 68 -2.46 -5.01 6.75
CA THR A 68 -1.98 -4.55 8.06
C THR A 68 -1.68 -3.07 8.07
N ILE A 69 -1.70 -2.50 9.29
CA ILE A 69 -1.23 -1.13 9.51
C ILE A 69 0.29 -1.17 9.62
N GLY A 70 0.97 -0.39 8.80
CA GLY A 70 2.42 -0.25 8.83
C GLY A 70 2.92 0.57 10.01
N THR A 71 4.24 0.67 10.11
CA THR A 71 4.93 1.33 11.23
C THR A 71 4.41 2.76 11.46
N GLY A 72 4.12 3.07 12.72
CA GLY A 72 3.64 4.38 13.13
C GLY A 72 2.21 4.72 12.69
N GLY A 73 1.43 3.77 12.16
CA GLY A 73 0.05 4.03 11.73
C GLY A 73 -0.06 4.94 10.50
N THR A 74 1.00 5.03 9.68
CA THR A 74 1.09 5.96 8.55
C THR A 74 0.89 5.30 7.18
N SER A 75 0.87 3.97 7.12
CA SER A 75 0.69 3.22 5.88
C SER A 75 -0.21 2.01 6.06
N LEU A 76 -0.83 1.57 4.96
CA LEU A 76 -1.48 0.27 4.81
C LEU A 76 -0.55 -0.63 4.01
N ILE A 77 -0.38 -1.86 4.46
CA ILE A 77 0.45 -2.87 3.79
C ILE A 77 -0.46 -4.04 3.43
N GLU A 78 -0.44 -4.44 2.15
CA GLU A 78 -1.04 -5.68 1.67
C GLU A 78 0.07 -6.68 1.37
N ASP A 79 -0.03 -7.87 1.96
CA ASP A 79 0.73 -9.07 1.61
C ASP A 79 -0.22 -10.05 0.93
N TYR A 80 0.04 -10.37 -0.34
CA TYR A 80 -0.88 -11.07 -1.23
C TYR A 80 -0.23 -12.29 -1.86
N HIS A 81 -0.92 -13.41 -1.81
CA HIS A 81 -0.48 -14.68 -2.42
C HIS A 81 -1.62 -15.34 -3.16
N SER A 82 -1.43 -15.65 -4.42
CA SER A 82 -2.41 -16.42 -5.21
C SER A 82 -1.75 -17.39 -6.18
N ASN A 83 -2.49 -18.44 -6.57
CA ASN A 83 -2.05 -19.44 -7.53
C ASN A 83 -3.26 -20.01 -8.30
N GLY A 84 -3.03 -20.43 -9.55
CA GLY A 84 -4.06 -21.03 -10.38
C GLY A 84 -3.65 -21.17 -11.84
N SER A 85 -4.62 -21.28 -12.75
CA SER A 85 -4.36 -21.43 -14.19
C SER A 85 -3.66 -20.24 -14.82
N ALA A 86 -3.78 -19.04 -14.22
CA ALA A 86 -3.07 -17.84 -14.64
C ALA A 86 -1.68 -17.68 -13.98
N GLY A 87 -1.14 -18.75 -13.36
CA GLY A 87 0.17 -18.75 -12.71
C GLY A 87 0.12 -18.41 -11.22
N LYS A 88 1.30 -18.19 -10.62
CA LYS A 88 1.48 -17.81 -9.21
C LYS A 88 1.81 -16.34 -9.13
N LEU A 89 1.19 -15.63 -8.17
CA LEU A 89 1.51 -14.26 -7.81
C LEU A 89 1.78 -14.16 -6.31
N ASP A 90 2.97 -13.66 -5.97
CA ASP A 90 3.32 -13.13 -4.66
C ASP A 90 3.50 -11.62 -4.83
N PHE A 91 2.75 -10.82 -4.08
CA PHE A 91 2.65 -9.38 -4.29
C PHE A 91 2.60 -8.64 -2.96
N LEU A 92 3.32 -7.53 -2.90
CA LEU A 92 3.27 -6.58 -1.78
C LEU A 92 2.81 -5.22 -2.28
N MET A 93 1.87 -4.61 -1.57
CA MET A 93 1.48 -3.22 -1.79
C MET A 93 1.65 -2.41 -0.50
N VAL A 94 2.14 -1.18 -0.64
CA VAL A 94 2.19 -0.20 0.45
C VAL A 94 1.49 1.07 0.01
N VAL A 95 0.53 1.51 0.81
CA VAL A 95 -0.25 2.74 0.54
C VAL A 95 -0.08 3.71 1.70
N TRP A 96 0.20 4.98 1.41
CA TRP A 96 0.27 6.05 2.40
C TRP A 96 -0.33 7.34 1.87
N TRP A 97 -0.75 8.22 2.77
CA TRP A 97 -1.26 9.53 2.42
C TRP A 97 -0.12 10.53 2.21
N ASP A 98 -0.12 11.21 1.07
CA ASP A 98 0.79 12.30 0.75
C ASP A 98 0.02 13.63 0.86
N SER A 99 0.33 14.38 1.91
CA SER A 99 -0.35 15.65 2.22
C SER A 99 0.00 16.78 1.25
N GLU A 100 1.14 16.71 0.55
CA GLU A 100 1.55 17.73 -0.42
C GLU A 100 0.68 17.69 -1.67
N ILE A 101 0.39 16.49 -2.16
CA ILE A 101 -0.44 16.31 -3.36
C ILE A 101 -1.90 15.98 -3.07
N GLN A 102 -2.28 15.84 -1.79
CA GLN A 102 -3.61 15.46 -1.33
C GLN A 102 -4.14 14.16 -2.01
N ARG A 103 -3.28 13.15 -2.06
CA ARG A 103 -3.52 11.84 -2.67
C ARG A 103 -2.81 10.75 -1.87
N TYR A 104 -3.23 9.51 -2.07
CA TYR A 104 -2.45 8.37 -1.63
C TYR A 104 -1.35 8.06 -2.64
N ARG A 105 -0.18 7.68 -2.14
CA ARG A 105 0.88 7.04 -2.92
C ARG A 105 0.75 5.54 -2.80
N VAL A 106 1.06 4.85 -3.89
CA VAL A 106 1.01 3.39 -3.94
C VAL A 106 2.35 2.87 -4.43
N PHE A 107 2.98 2.03 -3.63
CA PHE A 107 4.17 1.26 -4.01
C PHE A 107 3.79 -0.21 -4.11
N THR A 108 4.30 -0.91 -5.12
CA THR A 108 4.10 -2.35 -5.28
C THR A 108 5.37 -3.07 -5.66
N CYS A 109 5.51 -4.30 -5.22
CA CYS A 109 6.48 -5.26 -5.75
C CYS A 109 5.84 -6.65 -5.87
N SER A 110 6.30 -7.43 -6.85
CA SER A 110 5.76 -8.75 -7.11
C SER A 110 6.80 -9.67 -7.76
N ASN A 111 6.53 -10.97 -7.70
CA ASN A 111 7.37 -11.99 -8.31
C ASN A 111 7.21 -12.10 -9.84
N ASP A 112 6.18 -11.46 -10.42
CA ASP A 112 5.94 -11.41 -11.88
C ASP A 112 6.59 -10.19 -12.55
N SER A 113 7.16 -9.27 -11.75
CA SER A 113 7.80 -8.05 -12.24
C SER A 113 9.31 -8.26 -12.41
N GLN A 114 9.85 -7.93 -13.59
CA GLN A 114 11.30 -7.90 -13.82
C GLN A 114 12.03 -6.85 -12.97
N ASN A 115 11.28 -5.89 -12.38
CA ASN A 115 11.78 -4.87 -11.48
C ASN A 115 11.24 -5.13 -10.08
N ALA A 116 12.13 -5.23 -9.10
CA ALA A 116 11.83 -5.62 -7.73
C ALA A 116 10.78 -4.75 -7.00
N GLY A 117 10.44 -3.58 -7.52
CA GLY A 117 9.37 -2.74 -6.98
C GLY A 117 9.19 -1.46 -7.79
N LYS A 118 7.98 -0.92 -7.77
CA LYS A 118 7.62 0.32 -8.47
C LYS A 118 6.72 1.21 -7.60
N LEU A 119 6.96 2.52 -7.68
CA LEU A 119 5.96 3.49 -7.26
C LEU A 119 4.83 3.48 -8.32
N ARG A 120 3.64 3.01 -7.93
CA ARG A 120 2.48 2.83 -8.81
C ARG A 120 1.51 4.00 -8.67
N GLY A 121 1.77 5.12 -9.34
CA GLY A 121 0.83 6.22 -9.48
C GLY A 121 0.33 6.84 -8.19
N THR A 122 -0.91 7.28 -8.23
CA THR A 122 -1.61 7.89 -7.09
C THR A 122 -3.03 7.37 -6.98
N ALA A 123 -3.52 7.25 -5.73
CA ALA A 123 -4.88 6.80 -5.49
C ALA A 123 -5.72 7.85 -4.76
N HIS A 124 -7.04 7.70 -4.85
CA HIS A 124 -8.02 8.56 -4.23
C HIS A 124 -9.36 7.85 -4.05
N TRP A 125 -10.23 8.41 -3.22
CA TRP A 125 -11.61 7.98 -3.12
C TRP A 125 -12.47 8.68 -4.17
N GLU A 126 -13.26 7.91 -4.90
CA GLU A 126 -14.21 8.39 -5.88
C GLU A 126 -15.52 7.59 -5.79
N ARG A 127 -16.63 8.25 -5.43
CA ARG A 127 -17.99 7.64 -5.38
C ARG A 127 -18.04 6.32 -4.60
N GLY A 128 -17.36 6.26 -3.45
CA GLY A 128 -17.31 5.08 -2.59
C GLY A 128 -16.34 3.99 -3.06
N ALA A 129 -15.57 4.21 -4.11
CA ALA A 129 -14.49 3.33 -4.53
C ALA A 129 -13.12 3.95 -4.22
N PHE A 130 -12.13 3.12 -3.89
CA PHE A 130 -10.73 3.51 -3.84
C PHE A 130 -10.10 3.22 -5.20
N VAL A 131 -9.57 4.25 -5.85
CA VAL A 131 -9.11 4.19 -7.25
C VAL A 131 -7.65 4.56 -7.31
N ASN A 132 -6.82 3.69 -7.88
CA ASN A 132 -5.40 3.91 -8.16
C ASN A 132 -5.20 4.05 -9.68
N ASP A 133 -4.71 5.21 -10.11
CA ASP A 133 -4.35 5.49 -11.52
C ASP A 133 -2.82 5.47 -11.66
N TYR A 134 -2.31 4.71 -12.63
CA TYR A 134 -0.87 4.61 -12.88
C TYR A 134 -0.53 4.41 -14.37
N GLU A 135 0.74 4.60 -14.70
CA GLU A 135 1.27 4.30 -16.02
C GLU A 135 2.33 3.20 -15.92
N ASP A 136 2.36 2.32 -16.92
CA ASP A 136 3.40 1.31 -17.06
C ASP A 136 3.79 1.14 -18.54
N VAL A 137 4.98 0.59 -18.77
CA VAL A 137 5.47 0.32 -20.12
C VAL A 137 5.20 -1.13 -20.47
N VAL A 138 4.38 -1.36 -21.50
CA VAL A 138 4.05 -2.68 -22.02
C VAL A 138 4.46 -2.75 -23.48
N ASN A 139 5.33 -3.70 -23.83
CA ASN A 139 5.89 -3.85 -25.19
C ASN A 139 6.49 -2.54 -25.72
N GLY A 140 7.25 -1.83 -24.84
CA GLY A 140 7.90 -0.56 -25.21
C GLY A 140 6.98 0.66 -25.32
N LYS A 141 5.69 0.53 -25.01
CA LYS A 141 4.70 1.62 -25.08
C LYS A 141 4.13 1.93 -23.71
N ALA A 142 4.08 3.22 -23.36
CA ALA A 142 3.41 3.68 -22.15
C ALA A 142 1.90 3.43 -22.26
N LYS A 143 1.33 2.75 -21.29
CA LYS A 143 -0.11 2.50 -21.15
C LYS A 143 -0.59 2.98 -19.79
N LYS A 144 -1.81 3.49 -19.74
CA LYS A 144 -2.46 3.90 -18.49
C LYS A 144 -3.30 2.75 -17.97
N PHE A 145 -3.19 2.52 -16.68
CA PHE A 145 -3.92 1.49 -15.95
C PHE A 145 -4.72 2.11 -14.82
N GLN A 146 -5.73 1.40 -14.38
CA GLN A 146 -6.52 1.75 -13.22
C GLN A 146 -6.84 0.49 -12.43
N ASP A 147 -6.68 0.59 -11.10
CA ASP A 147 -7.18 -0.41 -10.14
C ASP A 147 -8.33 0.25 -9.37
N ARG A 148 -9.50 -0.39 -9.38
CA ARG A 148 -10.70 0.14 -8.75
C ARG A 148 -11.21 -0.84 -7.70
N PHE A 149 -11.05 -0.49 -6.44
CA PHE A 149 -11.62 -1.22 -5.30
C PHE A 149 -13.01 -0.65 -4.99
N SER A 150 -14.03 -1.47 -5.12
CA SER A 150 -15.44 -1.07 -5.01
C SER A 150 -16.26 -2.09 -4.23
N GLU A 151 -17.54 -1.83 -4.03
CA GLU A 151 -18.47 -2.71 -3.30
C GLU A 151 -17.97 -3.03 -1.88
N LEU A 152 -17.34 -2.03 -1.24
CA LEU A 152 -16.69 -2.18 0.05
C LEU A 152 -17.73 -2.40 1.16
N THR A 153 -17.61 -3.54 1.81
CA THR A 153 -18.38 -3.92 3.01
C THR A 153 -17.42 -4.40 4.11
N SER A 154 -17.90 -4.66 5.30
CA SER A 154 -17.09 -5.29 6.34
C SER A 154 -16.69 -6.75 6.03
N GLN A 155 -17.35 -7.39 5.05
CA GLN A 155 -17.18 -8.82 4.73
C GLN A 155 -16.59 -9.07 3.35
N SER A 156 -16.65 -8.10 2.43
CA SER A 156 -16.17 -8.28 1.06
C SER A 156 -15.89 -6.96 0.38
N PHE A 157 -15.07 -7.03 -0.67
CA PHE A 157 -14.93 -5.99 -1.68
C PHE A 157 -14.46 -6.59 -3.00
N THR A 158 -14.59 -5.82 -4.07
CA THR A 158 -14.17 -6.22 -5.42
C THR A 158 -13.10 -5.25 -5.93
N LEU A 159 -12.00 -5.80 -6.46
CA LEU A 159 -11.01 -5.08 -7.25
C LEU A 159 -11.24 -5.38 -8.72
N VAL A 160 -11.35 -4.36 -9.55
CA VAL A 160 -11.22 -4.48 -11.00
C VAL A 160 -9.97 -3.73 -11.43
N ALA A 161 -9.00 -4.46 -11.99
CA ALA A 161 -7.80 -3.90 -12.58
C ALA A 161 -7.88 -3.93 -14.11
N GLY A 162 -7.43 -2.87 -14.78
CA GLY A 162 -7.56 -2.81 -16.23
C GLY A 162 -6.90 -1.60 -16.87
N ILE A 163 -7.18 -1.44 -18.17
CA ILE A 163 -6.59 -0.41 -19.02
C ILE A 163 -7.51 0.80 -19.08
N LYS A 164 -6.91 1.99 -19.05
CA LYS A 164 -7.59 3.27 -19.20
C LYS A 164 -7.20 3.94 -20.51
N THR A 165 -8.15 4.14 -21.39
CA THR A 165 -7.97 4.83 -22.68
C THR A 165 -8.86 6.06 -22.71
N GLY A 166 -8.27 7.23 -22.45
CA GLY A 166 -9.04 8.45 -22.26
C GLY A 166 -10.00 8.34 -21.06
N LYS A 167 -11.31 8.42 -21.33
CA LYS A 167 -12.36 8.25 -20.31
C LYS A 167 -12.88 6.80 -20.20
N ARG A 168 -12.49 5.92 -21.12
CA ARG A 168 -12.90 4.51 -21.13
C ARG A 168 -11.99 3.71 -20.21
N PHE A 169 -12.61 2.90 -19.36
CA PHE A 169 -11.94 1.89 -18.53
C PHE A 169 -12.39 0.50 -19.00
N GLU A 170 -11.43 -0.39 -19.18
CA GLU A 170 -11.66 -1.77 -19.62
C GLU A 170 -11.00 -2.72 -18.62
N GLY A 171 -11.84 -3.37 -17.80
CA GLY A 171 -11.39 -4.33 -16.80
C GLY A 171 -10.79 -5.58 -17.45
N GLN A 172 -9.63 -6.00 -16.99
CA GLN A 172 -8.90 -7.16 -17.44
C GLN A 172 -8.86 -8.26 -16.38
N ILE A 173 -8.84 -7.86 -15.11
CA ILE A 173 -8.79 -8.72 -13.94
C ILE A 173 -9.90 -8.30 -13.00
N THR A 174 -10.66 -9.26 -12.51
CA THR A 174 -11.60 -9.05 -11.41
C THR A 174 -11.18 -9.93 -10.23
N THR A 175 -10.95 -9.32 -9.08
CA THR A 175 -10.60 -10.01 -7.83
C THR A 175 -11.69 -9.75 -6.80
N THR A 176 -12.29 -10.82 -6.29
CA THR A 176 -13.21 -10.75 -5.16
C THR A 176 -12.47 -11.08 -3.87
N TYR A 177 -12.53 -10.16 -2.91
CA TYR A 177 -12.01 -10.34 -1.56
C TYR A 177 -13.17 -10.70 -0.63
N LYS A 178 -13.05 -11.80 0.11
CA LYS A 178 -14.01 -12.24 1.13
C LYS A 178 -13.28 -12.37 2.46
N ARG A 179 -13.77 -11.72 3.50
CA ARG A 179 -13.14 -11.79 4.83
C ARG A 179 -13.09 -13.23 5.32
N ASN A 180 -11.92 -13.67 5.76
CA ASN A 180 -11.83 -14.95 6.45
C ASN A 180 -12.62 -14.83 7.76
N GLY A 181 -13.69 -15.62 7.90
CA GLY A 181 -14.40 -15.72 9.16
C GLY A 181 -13.41 -16.21 10.24
N ASN A 182 -13.39 -15.55 11.40
CA ASN A 182 -12.74 -16.13 12.56
C ASN A 182 -13.37 -17.49 12.77
N ARG A 183 -12.63 -18.58 12.53
CA ARG A 183 -12.98 -19.88 13.12
C ARG A 183 -12.73 -19.71 14.62
N SER A 184 -13.79 -19.37 15.35
CA SER A 184 -13.84 -19.42 16.80
C SER A 184 -13.64 -20.86 17.27
#